data_fc7353cb3663d0eb169c92079c7fc26d
#
_entry.id   fc7353cb3663d0eb169c92079c7fc26d
#
_cell.length_a   1.000
_cell.length_b   1.000
_cell.length_c   1.000
_cell.angle_alpha   90.00
_cell.angle_beta   90.00
_cell.angle_gamma   90.00
#
_symmetry.space_group_name_H-M   'P 1'
#
loop_
_entity.id
_entity.type
_entity.pdbx_description
1 polymer ?
#
loop_
_entity_poly.entity_id
_entity_poly.type
_entity_poly.pdbx_seq_one_letter_code
_entity_poly.pdbx_strand_id
1 'polypeptide(L)'
;MVTVDWAPFYGSELKRNGVVTAIVQEAFLRSHYSSSIRFTPWKRALAVVEKGEYDVAMGGYYSEERAEKYFYSDPIFNVDVGLVALNKLGVKRYESLEDLKPYRIGVSLGWANGKEFDSADYLTKEEASNQILNVRKLFRERVDMIAVSFAVFRYEARALSHSKLDDVVYIQPPLSRSPLYLLVSKNIPDGQEVVHAFNKGLSELRADGTYDALLKEFNVYEY
;
A
#
# COMPACT_ATOMS: atom_id res chain seq x y z
N MET A 1 12.09 7.66 12.60
CA MET A 1 10.77 7.14 12.15
C MET A 1 10.63 5.67 12.47
N VAL A 2 9.42 5.18 12.58
CA VAL A 2 9.12 3.74 12.75
C VAL A 2 8.05 3.30 11.77
N THR A 3 8.06 2.02 11.35
CA THR A 3 7.05 1.40 10.51
C THR A 3 7.04 -0.13 10.68
N VAL A 4 6.18 -0.81 9.93
CA VAL A 4 6.09 -2.27 9.82
C VAL A 4 6.74 -2.74 8.52
N ASP A 5 7.10 -4.02 8.39
CA ASP A 5 7.44 -4.60 7.10
C ASP A 5 6.17 -4.82 6.25
N TRP A 6 6.11 -4.22 5.06
CA TRP A 6 5.02 -4.38 4.10
C TRP A 6 5.52 -4.21 2.65
N ALA A 7 6.09 -5.27 2.13
CA ALA A 7 6.60 -5.31 0.75
C ALA A 7 5.44 -5.17 -0.28
N PRO A 8 5.69 -4.47 -1.41
CA PRO A 8 6.93 -3.82 -1.83
C PRO A 8 7.09 -2.36 -1.34
N PHE A 9 6.17 -1.84 -0.54
CA PHE A 9 6.11 -0.42 -0.18
C PHE A 9 7.25 -0.03 0.76
N TYR A 10 7.42 -0.80 1.84
CA TYR A 10 8.50 -0.64 2.83
C TYR A 10 8.82 -1.97 3.50
N GLY A 11 10.09 -2.18 3.86
CA GLY A 11 10.54 -3.42 4.50
C GLY A 11 12.03 -3.45 4.75
N SER A 12 12.44 -4.07 5.86
CA SER A 12 13.84 -4.16 6.30
C SER A 12 14.76 -4.87 5.30
N GLU A 13 14.22 -5.83 4.54
CA GLU A 13 14.96 -6.63 3.55
C GLU A 13 14.87 -6.06 2.12
N LEU A 14 14.16 -4.94 1.92
CA LEU A 14 14.00 -4.35 0.61
C LEU A 14 15.15 -3.40 0.28
N LYS A 15 15.50 -3.28 -1.01
CA LYS A 15 16.41 -2.25 -1.51
C LYS A 15 15.96 -0.87 -1.01
N ARG A 16 16.84 -0.09 -0.40
CA ARG A 16 16.54 1.22 0.22
C ARG A 16 15.31 1.17 1.14
N ASN A 17 15.06 0.02 1.78
CA ASN A 17 13.89 -0.25 2.61
C ASN A 17 12.52 -0.04 1.92
N GLY A 18 12.47 -0.12 0.57
CA GLY A 18 11.24 -0.01 -0.23
C GLY A 18 10.96 1.39 -0.77
N VAL A 19 10.05 1.46 -1.75
CA VAL A 19 9.76 2.69 -2.51
C VAL A 19 9.25 3.83 -1.63
N VAL A 20 8.31 3.57 -0.72
CA VAL A 20 7.75 4.61 0.15
C VAL A 20 8.82 5.14 1.11
N THR A 21 9.68 4.27 1.63
CA THR A 21 10.82 4.70 2.46
C THR A 21 11.77 5.60 1.67
N ALA A 22 12.11 5.22 0.43
CA ALA A 22 12.97 6.02 -0.43
C ALA A 22 12.40 7.41 -0.72
N ILE A 23 11.09 7.49 -1.03
CA ILE A 23 10.38 8.76 -1.22
C ILE A 23 10.44 9.62 0.04
N VAL A 24 10.12 9.03 1.20
CA VAL A 24 10.08 9.76 2.48
C VAL A 24 11.46 10.28 2.88
N GLN A 25 12.49 9.46 2.73
CA GLN A 25 13.87 9.88 3.06
C GLN A 25 14.35 11.00 2.14
N GLU A 26 14.06 10.90 0.84
CA GLU A 26 14.42 11.94 -0.13
C GLU A 26 13.68 13.25 0.14
N ALA A 27 12.38 13.20 0.47
CA ALA A 27 11.59 14.38 0.82
C ALA A 27 12.15 15.10 2.05
N PHE A 28 12.50 14.35 3.11
CA PHE A 28 13.14 14.92 4.28
C PHE A 28 14.53 15.53 3.98
N LEU A 29 15.33 14.84 3.14
CA LEU A 29 16.66 15.34 2.75
C LEU A 29 16.60 16.70 2.06
N ARG A 30 15.61 16.92 1.18
CA ARG A 30 15.40 18.21 0.51
C ARG A 30 15.07 19.35 1.46
N SER A 31 14.43 19.02 2.57
CA SER A 31 14.15 19.99 3.64
C SER A 31 15.24 20.04 4.72
N HIS A 32 16.45 19.49 4.44
CA HIS A 32 17.60 19.47 5.34
C HIS A 32 17.39 18.65 6.63
N TYR A 33 16.45 17.69 6.62
CA TYR A 33 16.27 16.73 7.70
C TYR A 33 16.97 15.42 7.37
N SER A 34 17.72 14.88 8.33
CA SER A 34 18.18 13.50 8.28
C SER A 34 17.11 12.59 8.91
N SER A 35 16.88 11.41 8.34
CA SER A 35 15.91 10.48 8.86
C SER A 35 16.46 9.07 8.95
N SER A 36 16.16 8.39 10.06
CA SER A 36 16.42 6.96 10.24
C SER A 36 15.11 6.21 10.37
N ILE A 37 15.10 4.94 9.99
CA ILE A 37 13.90 4.12 10.04
C ILE A 37 14.14 2.86 10.89
N ARG A 38 13.13 2.49 11.69
CA ARG A 38 13.09 1.24 12.45
C ARG A 38 11.84 0.46 12.11
N PHE A 39 11.98 -0.84 11.87
CA PHE A 39 10.89 -1.75 11.64
C PHE A 39 10.43 -2.42 12.93
N THR A 40 9.11 -2.47 13.18
CA THR A 40 8.48 -3.05 14.36
C THR A 40 7.02 -3.37 14.05
N PRO A 41 6.34 -4.25 14.81
CA PRO A 41 4.90 -4.47 14.60
C PRO A 41 4.10 -3.16 14.64
N TRP A 42 3.15 -2.98 13.70
CA TRP A 42 2.43 -1.73 13.47
C TRP A 42 1.79 -1.13 14.73
N LYS A 43 1.14 -1.97 15.54
CA LYS A 43 0.54 -1.53 16.81
C LYS A 43 1.56 -0.89 17.74
N ARG A 44 2.78 -1.44 17.78
CA ARG A 44 3.86 -0.89 18.58
C ARG A 44 4.41 0.40 17.95
N ALA A 45 4.54 0.46 16.62
CA ALA A 45 4.95 1.67 15.91
C ALA A 45 4.03 2.85 16.27
N LEU A 46 2.72 2.66 16.23
CA LEU A 46 1.76 3.68 16.63
C LEU A 46 1.94 4.09 18.09
N ALA A 47 2.03 3.12 19.01
CA ALA A 47 2.12 3.41 20.44
C ALA A 47 3.36 4.20 20.84
N VAL A 48 4.53 3.92 20.25
CA VAL A 48 5.78 4.64 20.57
C VAL A 48 5.79 6.05 19.98
N VAL A 49 5.12 6.26 18.82
CA VAL A 49 4.96 7.60 18.24
C VAL A 49 3.92 8.41 19.02
N GLU A 50 2.80 7.80 19.44
CA GLU A 50 1.82 8.47 20.29
C GLU A 50 2.44 9.01 21.58
N LYS A 51 3.41 8.30 22.15
CA LYS A 51 4.14 8.74 23.36
C LYS A 51 5.24 9.78 23.10
N GLY A 52 5.58 10.07 21.83
CA GLY A 52 6.71 10.93 21.48
C GLY A 52 8.08 10.27 21.63
N GLU A 53 8.15 8.94 21.83
CA GLU A 53 9.44 8.19 21.86
C GLU A 53 10.08 8.15 20.46
N TYR A 54 9.25 8.24 19.43
CA TYR A 54 9.62 8.43 18.02
C TYR A 54 8.77 9.52 17.41
N ASP A 55 9.33 10.28 16.47
CA ASP A 55 8.68 11.44 15.89
C ASP A 55 7.55 11.05 14.93
N VAL A 56 7.77 9.98 14.11
CA VAL A 56 6.94 9.65 12.95
C VAL A 56 6.68 8.15 12.83
N ALA A 57 5.41 7.78 12.63
CA ALA A 57 5.01 6.49 12.07
C ALA A 57 4.75 6.65 10.56
N MET A 58 5.45 5.85 9.74
CA MET A 58 5.41 5.95 8.29
C MET A 58 4.43 4.93 7.68
N GLY A 59 3.61 5.39 6.73
CA GLY A 59 2.78 4.51 5.89
C GLY A 59 1.43 4.16 6.51
N GLY A 60 0.87 5.03 7.35
CA GLY A 60 -0.46 4.83 7.93
C GLY A 60 -1.58 5.33 7.02
N TYR A 61 -2.72 4.64 7.03
CA TYR A 61 -3.97 5.14 6.48
C TYR A 61 -4.60 6.19 7.40
N TYR A 62 -5.36 7.10 6.80
CA TYR A 62 -6.14 8.07 7.56
C TYR A 62 -7.26 7.39 8.37
N SER A 63 -7.45 7.83 9.59
CA SER A 63 -8.69 7.65 10.36
C SER A 63 -8.87 8.83 11.30
N GLU A 64 -10.12 9.15 11.63
CA GLU A 64 -10.47 10.23 12.56
C GLU A 64 -9.86 9.99 13.96
N GLU A 65 -9.95 8.76 14.48
CA GLU A 65 -9.32 8.39 15.76
C GLU A 65 -7.81 8.69 15.78
N ARG A 66 -7.11 8.39 14.67
CA ARG A 66 -5.66 8.69 14.58
C ARG A 66 -5.40 10.18 14.44
N ALA A 67 -6.28 10.92 13.76
CA ALA A 67 -6.14 12.37 13.62
C ALA A 67 -6.24 13.13 14.95
N GLU A 68 -6.86 12.54 15.97
CA GLU A 68 -6.83 13.09 17.34
C GLU A 68 -5.42 13.02 17.95
N LYS A 69 -4.63 12.01 17.62
CA LYS A 69 -3.34 11.68 18.26
C LYS A 69 -2.11 12.12 17.42
N TYR A 70 -2.26 12.21 16.10
CA TYR A 70 -1.16 12.50 15.18
C TYR A 70 -1.52 13.65 14.24
N PHE A 71 -0.49 14.38 13.82
CA PHE A 71 -0.56 15.22 12.63
C PHE A 71 -0.34 14.35 11.39
N TYR A 72 -1.07 14.61 10.32
CA TYR A 72 -0.93 13.91 9.05
C TYR A 72 -0.14 14.74 8.05
N SER A 73 0.73 14.09 7.29
CA SER A 73 1.36 14.70 6.11
C SER A 73 0.39 14.78 4.94
N ASP A 74 0.84 15.36 3.84
CA ASP A 74 0.25 15.13 2.53
C ASP A 74 0.36 13.65 2.14
N PRO A 75 -0.50 13.15 1.22
CA PRO A 75 -0.44 11.77 0.74
C PRO A 75 0.91 11.46 0.11
N ILE A 76 1.56 10.39 0.59
CA ILE A 76 2.88 9.96 0.06
C ILE A 76 2.70 9.15 -1.21
N PHE A 77 1.81 8.17 -1.16
CA PHE A 77 1.61 7.15 -2.19
C PHE A 77 0.19 6.59 -2.10
N ASN A 78 -0.45 6.28 -3.24
CA ASN A 78 -1.77 5.64 -3.24
C ASN A 78 -1.63 4.12 -3.37
N VAL A 79 -2.26 3.39 -2.47
CA VAL A 79 -2.38 1.94 -2.56
C VAL A 79 -3.70 1.62 -3.24
N ASP A 80 -3.62 1.14 -4.48
CA ASP A 80 -4.78 0.62 -5.18
C ASP A 80 -4.96 -0.86 -4.85
N VAL A 81 -6.12 -1.19 -4.29
CA VAL A 81 -6.60 -2.55 -4.09
C VAL A 81 -7.69 -2.82 -5.10
N GLY A 82 -7.56 -3.88 -5.86
CA GLY A 82 -8.52 -4.23 -6.90
C GLY A 82 -8.49 -5.71 -7.23
N LEU A 83 -9.17 -6.06 -8.32
CA LEU A 83 -9.28 -7.42 -8.78
C LEU A 83 -8.24 -7.70 -9.85
N VAL A 84 -7.52 -8.81 -9.70
CA VAL A 84 -6.58 -9.33 -10.69
C VAL A 84 -7.07 -10.69 -11.16
N ALA A 85 -7.12 -10.88 -12.48
CA ALA A 85 -7.52 -12.14 -13.13
C ALA A 85 -6.52 -12.53 -14.22
N LEU A 86 -6.61 -13.77 -14.71
CA LEU A 86 -5.92 -14.17 -15.92
C LEU A 86 -6.63 -13.58 -17.15
N ASN A 87 -5.87 -13.13 -18.15
CA ASN A 87 -6.40 -12.54 -19.40
C ASN A 87 -7.46 -13.40 -20.08
N LYS A 88 -7.32 -14.71 -19.99
CA LYS A 88 -8.26 -15.68 -20.59
C LYS A 88 -9.67 -15.65 -19.98
N LEU A 89 -9.86 -15.05 -18.79
CA LEU A 89 -11.18 -14.84 -18.20
C LEU A 89 -12.03 -13.87 -19.04
N GLY A 90 -11.38 -12.98 -19.81
CA GLY A 90 -12.04 -12.04 -20.70
C GLY A 90 -12.68 -10.82 -20.00
N VAL A 91 -12.55 -10.70 -18.67
CA VAL A 91 -13.10 -9.61 -17.87
C VAL A 91 -12.03 -8.56 -17.63
N LYS A 92 -12.25 -7.33 -18.09
CA LYS A 92 -11.32 -6.20 -17.93
C LYS A 92 -11.89 -5.09 -17.04
N ARG A 93 -13.21 -5.06 -16.89
CA ARG A 93 -13.91 -4.08 -16.07
C ARG A 93 -15.25 -4.63 -15.58
N TYR A 94 -15.78 -4.02 -14.56
CA TYR A 94 -17.12 -4.21 -14.03
C TYR A 94 -17.77 -2.84 -13.82
N GLU A 95 -19.10 -2.78 -13.91
CA GLU A 95 -19.87 -1.55 -13.68
C GLU A 95 -20.42 -1.51 -12.25
N SER A 96 -20.76 -2.69 -11.70
CA SER A 96 -21.24 -2.86 -10.33
C SER A 96 -20.66 -4.13 -9.71
N LEU A 97 -20.67 -4.23 -8.39
CA LEU A 97 -20.21 -5.45 -7.69
C LEU A 97 -21.07 -6.68 -8.02
N GLU A 98 -22.34 -6.49 -8.46
CA GLU A 98 -23.23 -7.55 -8.92
C GLU A 98 -22.66 -8.31 -10.13
N ASP A 99 -21.92 -7.64 -10.99
CA ASP A 99 -21.28 -8.26 -12.16
C ASP A 99 -20.25 -9.33 -11.76
N LEU A 100 -19.80 -9.28 -10.53
CA LEU A 100 -18.79 -10.19 -9.97
C LEU A 100 -19.39 -11.48 -9.38
N LYS A 101 -20.74 -11.58 -9.26
CA LYS A 101 -21.43 -12.75 -8.71
C LYS A 101 -21.06 -14.09 -9.35
N PRO A 102 -20.84 -14.18 -10.68
CA PRO A 102 -20.49 -15.46 -11.30
C PRO A 102 -19.11 -16.00 -10.93
N TYR A 103 -18.24 -15.20 -10.29
CA TYR A 103 -16.83 -15.50 -10.13
C TYR A 103 -16.47 -15.89 -8.70
N ARG A 104 -15.51 -16.83 -8.56
CA ARG A 104 -14.86 -17.16 -7.29
C ARG A 104 -13.71 -16.17 -7.06
N ILE A 105 -13.80 -15.41 -5.98
CA ILE A 105 -12.87 -14.32 -5.69
C ILE A 105 -12.00 -14.69 -4.49
N GLY A 106 -10.70 -14.91 -4.72
CA GLY A 106 -9.76 -15.15 -3.63
C GLY A 106 -9.53 -13.86 -2.83
N VAL A 107 -9.68 -13.95 -1.49
CA VAL A 107 -9.42 -12.85 -0.54
C VAL A 107 -8.43 -13.30 0.52
N SER A 108 -7.67 -12.37 1.09
CA SER A 108 -6.73 -12.69 2.16
C SER A 108 -7.35 -12.43 3.53
N LEU A 109 -7.28 -13.40 4.42
CA LEU A 109 -7.86 -13.32 5.76
C LEU A 109 -7.35 -12.10 6.53
N GLY A 110 -8.28 -11.31 7.04
CA GLY A 110 -7.99 -10.11 7.85
C GLY A 110 -7.52 -8.89 7.06
N TRP A 111 -7.55 -8.93 5.73
CA TRP A 111 -7.23 -7.77 4.88
C TRP A 111 -8.49 -7.08 4.41
N ALA A 112 -8.47 -5.74 4.47
CA ALA A 112 -9.52 -4.91 3.90
C ALA A 112 -9.24 -4.67 2.42
N ASN A 113 -10.25 -4.92 1.56
CA ASN A 113 -10.16 -4.72 0.11
C ASN A 113 -10.98 -3.51 -0.36
N GLY A 114 -11.90 -3.05 0.47
CA GLY A 114 -12.79 -1.92 0.23
C GLY A 114 -14.13 -2.17 0.93
N LYS A 115 -14.65 -1.14 1.62
CA LYS A 115 -15.83 -1.27 2.50
C LYS A 115 -17.02 -1.92 1.79
N GLU A 116 -17.34 -1.47 0.57
CA GLU A 116 -18.47 -2.01 -0.19
C GLU A 116 -18.24 -3.45 -0.61
N PHE A 117 -17.05 -3.78 -1.11
CA PHE A 117 -16.68 -5.14 -1.49
C PHE A 117 -16.66 -6.08 -0.28
N ASP A 118 -16.05 -5.65 0.82
CA ASP A 118 -15.92 -6.50 2.02
C ASP A 118 -17.29 -6.82 2.62
N SER A 119 -18.27 -5.90 2.55
CA SER A 119 -19.65 -6.09 3.03
C SER A 119 -20.60 -6.76 2.02
N ALA A 120 -20.15 -7.05 0.80
CA ALA A 120 -20.97 -7.71 -0.23
C ALA A 120 -21.06 -9.23 0.00
N ASP A 121 -21.98 -9.68 0.84
CA ASP A 121 -22.15 -11.09 1.24
C ASP A 121 -22.67 -11.98 0.10
N TYR A 122 -23.21 -11.38 -0.96
CA TYR A 122 -23.70 -12.08 -2.15
C TYR A 122 -22.56 -12.51 -3.12
N LEU A 123 -21.32 -12.13 -2.87
CA LEU A 123 -20.17 -12.53 -3.66
C LEU A 123 -19.54 -13.82 -3.13
N THR A 124 -19.08 -14.68 -4.04
CA THR A 124 -18.36 -15.90 -3.68
C THR A 124 -16.90 -15.59 -3.36
N LYS A 125 -16.60 -15.34 -2.07
CA LYS A 125 -15.27 -15.03 -1.59
C LYS A 125 -14.62 -16.27 -0.98
N GLU A 126 -13.41 -16.63 -1.47
CA GLU A 126 -12.61 -17.73 -0.96
C GLU A 126 -11.40 -17.23 -0.19
N GLU A 127 -11.36 -17.46 1.11
CA GLU A 127 -10.26 -17.02 1.95
C GLU A 127 -8.98 -17.82 1.75
N ALA A 128 -7.85 -17.13 1.87
CA ALA A 128 -6.52 -17.70 2.05
C ALA A 128 -5.80 -17.02 3.20
N SER A 129 -4.91 -17.74 3.87
CA SER A 129 -4.21 -17.20 5.05
C SER A 129 -3.23 -16.06 4.73
N ASN A 130 -2.84 -15.88 3.47
CA ASN A 130 -1.97 -14.80 3.02
C ASN A 130 -2.08 -14.55 1.50
N GLN A 131 -1.50 -13.43 1.06
CA GLN A 131 -1.61 -12.96 -0.33
C GLN A 131 -0.91 -13.87 -1.33
N ILE A 132 0.28 -14.39 -1.03
CA ILE A 132 1.00 -15.30 -1.94
C ILE A 132 0.22 -16.58 -2.25
N LEU A 133 -0.57 -17.09 -1.30
CA LEU A 133 -1.42 -18.25 -1.54
C LEU A 133 -2.54 -17.93 -2.53
N ASN A 134 -3.14 -16.73 -2.46
CA ASN A 134 -4.12 -16.28 -3.44
C ASN A 134 -3.51 -16.12 -4.83
N VAL A 135 -2.31 -15.52 -4.93
CA VAL A 135 -1.58 -15.44 -6.20
C VAL A 135 -1.34 -16.83 -6.79
N ARG A 136 -0.94 -17.80 -5.96
CA ARG A 136 -0.79 -19.20 -6.40
C ARG A 136 -2.12 -19.86 -6.80
N LYS A 137 -3.22 -19.57 -6.10
CA LYS A 137 -4.57 -20.07 -6.47
C LYS A 137 -4.97 -19.53 -7.83
N LEU A 138 -4.74 -18.23 -8.11
CA LEU A 138 -5.04 -17.60 -9.39
C LEU A 138 -4.30 -18.29 -10.54
N PHE A 139 -2.97 -18.41 -10.47
CA PHE A 139 -2.19 -19.06 -11.53
C PHE A 139 -2.48 -20.57 -11.69
N ARG A 140 -3.07 -21.21 -10.68
CA ARG A 140 -3.55 -22.60 -10.74
C ARG A 140 -5.05 -22.71 -11.05
N GLU A 141 -5.71 -21.60 -11.38
CA GLU A 141 -7.13 -21.52 -11.75
C GLU A 141 -8.09 -22.09 -10.68
N ARG A 142 -7.66 -22.04 -9.42
CA ARG A 142 -8.52 -22.45 -8.30
C ARG A 142 -9.51 -21.38 -7.92
N VAL A 143 -9.24 -20.13 -8.27
CA VAL A 143 -10.12 -18.96 -8.21
C VAL A 143 -10.09 -18.26 -9.55
N ASP A 144 -11.14 -17.52 -9.86
CA ASP A 144 -11.27 -16.83 -11.16
C ASP A 144 -10.59 -15.47 -11.13
N MET A 145 -10.57 -14.81 -9.96
CA MET A 145 -9.88 -13.57 -9.70
C MET A 145 -9.46 -13.48 -8.23
N ILE A 146 -8.60 -12.54 -7.88
CA ILE A 146 -8.19 -12.27 -6.50
C ILE A 146 -8.31 -10.77 -6.18
N ALA A 147 -8.76 -10.45 -4.97
CA ALA A 147 -8.73 -9.10 -4.43
C ALA A 147 -7.38 -8.87 -3.73
N VAL A 148 -6.61 -7.90 -4.21
CA VAL A 148 -5.23 -7.66 -3.75
C VAL A 148 -4.76 -6.26 -4.14
N SER A 149 -3.83 -5.68 -3.38
CA SER A 149 -3.10 -4.50 -3.88
C SER A 149 -2.33 -4.86 -5.15
N PHE A 150 -2.47 -4.05 -6.20
CA PHE A 150 -1.84 -4.30 -7.49
C PHE A 150 -0.30 -4.37 -7.37
N ALA A 151 0.29 -3.51 -6.54
CA ALA A 151 1.73 -3.53 -6.30
C ALA A 151 2.17 -4.80 -5.56
N VAL A 152 1.40 -5.23 -4.56
CA VAL A 152 1.67 -6.49 -3.84
C VAL A 152 1.52 -7.69 -4.77
N PHE A 153 0.49 -7.73 -5.60
CA PHE A 153 0.35 -8.79 -6.60
C PHE A 153 1.59 -8.91 -7.48
N ARG A 154 2.06 -7.79 -8.05
CA ARG A 154 3.25 -7.78 -8.92
C ARG A 154 4.51 -8.26 -8.19
N TYR A 155 4.67 -7.84 -6.94
CA TYR A 155 5.80 -8.24 -6.11
C TYR A 155 5.79 -9.75 -5.84
N GLU A 156 4.67 -10.28 -5.37
CA GLU A 156 4.50 -11.71 -5.05
C GLU A 156 4.57 -12.59 -6.31
N ALA A 157 3.97 -12.15 -7.41
CA ALA A 157 3.97 -12.91 -8.65
C ALA A 157 5.39 -13.05 -9.24
N ARG A 158 6.23 -12.00 -9.16
CA ARG A 158 7.63 -12.07 -9.61
C ARG A 158 8.47 -13.11 -8.85
N ALA A 159 8.13 -13.39 -7.59
CA ALA A 159 8.79 -14.42 -6.79
C ALA A 159 8.39 -15.85 -7.20
N LEU A 160 7.36 -16.02 -8.04
CA LEU A 160 6.90 -17.31 -8.51
C LEU A 160 7.49 -17.64 -9.87
N SER A 161 8.26 -18.73 -9.96
CA SER A 161 8.97 -19.18 -11.18
C SER A 161 8.07 -19.46 -12.38
N HIS A 162 6.77 -19.62 -12.19
CA HIS A 162 5.80 -19.96 -13.23
C HIS A 162 4.77 -18.85 -13.49
N SER A 163 4.93 -17.67 -12.88
CA SER A 163 4.01 -16.56 -13.10
C SER A 163 4.40 -15.83 -14.40
N LYS A 164 3.42 -15.62 -15.27
CA LYS A 164 3.55 -14.76 -16.44
C LYS A 164 2.73 -13.51 -16.18
N LEU A 165 3.41 -12.42 -15.82
CA LEU A 165 2.76 -11.14 -15.55
C LEU A 165 2.01 -10.58 -16.77
N ASP A 166 2.43 -10.98 -17.99
CA ASP A 166 1.75 -10.60 -19.22
C ASP A 166 0.43 -11.34 -19.45
N ASP A 167 0.20 -12.44 -18.72
CA ASP A 167 -1.04 -13.23 -18.80
C ASP A 167 -2.14 -12.73 -17.83
N VAL A 168 -1.92 -11.60 -17.13
CA VAL A 168 -2.89 -11.08 -16.16
C VAL A 168 -3.50 -9.74 -16.58
N VAL A 169 -4.70 -9.47 -16.08
CA VAL A 169 -5.42 -8.21 -16.21
C VAL A 169 -5.74 -7.65 -14.82
N TYR A 170 -5.54 -6.35 -14.68
CA TYR A 170 -5.99 -5.55 -13.54
C TYR A 170 -7.37 -4.99 -13.87
N ILE A 171 -8.41 -5.57 -13.25
CA ILE A 171 -9.81 -5.25 -13.56
C ILE A 171 -10.15 -3.86 -13.03
N GLN A 172 -10.81 -3.05 -13.84
CA GLN A 172 -11.20 -1.68 -13.51
C GLN A 172 -12.70 -1.55 -13.20
N PRO A 173 -13.07 -0.61 -12.31
CA PRO A 173 -12.21 0.22 -11.46
C PRO A 173 -11.59 -0.59 -10.32
N PRO A 174 -10.56 -0.07 -9.61
CA PRO A 174 -10.09 -0.69 -8.37
C PRO A 174 -11.21 -0.68 -7.31
N LEU A 175 -11.18 -1.66 -6.40
CA LEU A 175 -12.15 -1.77 -5.30
C LEU A 175 -11.98 -0.64 -4.28
N SER A 176 -10.74 -0.21 -4.06
CA SER A 176 -10.42 0.93 -3.20
C SER A 176 -9.09 1.57 -3.58
N ARG A 177 -8.96 2.85 -3.30
CA ARG A 177 -7.72 3.63 -3.38
C ARG A 177 -7.49 4.31 -2.05
N SER A 178 -6.42 3.95 -1.38
CA SER A 178 -6.12 4.43 -0.03
C SER A 178 -4.75 5.09 0.03
N PRO A 179 -4.68 6.40 0.28
CA PRO A 179 -3.40 7.10 0.42
C PRO A 179 -2.69 6.71 1.72
N LEU A 180 -1.36 6.57 1.63
CA LEU A 180 -0.46 6.42 2.77
C LEU A 180 0.05 7.78 3.21
N TYR A 181 0.19 7.95 4.51
CA TYR A 181 0.61 9.20 5.14
C TYR A 181 1.75 8.95 6.14
N LEU A 182 2.48 10.01 6.47
CA LEU A 182 3.18 10.08 7.75
C LEU A 182 2.19 10.45 8.85
N LEU A 183 2.32 9.80 9.99
CA LEU A 183 1.65 10.13 11.23
C LEU A 183 2.71 10.70 12.18
N VAL A 184 2.72 12.00 12.34
CA VAL A 184 3.70 12.70 13.18
C VAL A 184 3.13 12.89 14.57
N SER A 185 3.91 12.62 15.60
CA SER A 185 3.49 12.74 16.99
C SER A 185 3.02 14.16 17.33
N LYS A 186 1.89 14.27 18.02
CA LYS A 186 1.48 15.53 18.66
C LYS A 186 2.19 15.80 19.98
N ASN A 187 2.92 14.81 20.51
CA ASN A 187 3.64 14.87 21.76
C ASN A 187 5.15 15.15 21.60
N ILE A 188 5.55 15.67 20.45
CA ILE A 188 6.88 16.25 20.23
C ILE A 188 6.76 17.76 20.00
N PRO A 189 7.76 18.58 20.38
CA PRO A 189 7.69 20.03 20.28
C PRO A 189 7.42 20.55 18.87
N ASP A 190 8.10 19.98 17.88
CA ASP A 190 8.16 20.49 16.49
C ASP A 190 7.33 19.65 15.51
N GLY A 191 6.28 18.96 15.97
CA GLY A 191 5.52 18.00 15.15
C GLY A 191 4.91 18.62 13.88
N GLN A 192 4.36 19.82 13.95
CA GLN A 192 3.84 20.53 12.77
C GLN A 192 4.94 20.98 11.81
N GLU A 193 6.10 21.37 12.33
CA GLU A 193 7.27 21.75 11.51
C GLU A 193 7.80 20.55 10.74
N VAL A 194 7.84 19.37 11.36
CA VAL A 194 8.18 18.10 10.71
C VAL A 194 7.23 17.80 9.56
N VAL A 195 5.91 17.95 9.76
CA VAL A 195 4.91 17.79 8.68
C VAL A 195 5.15 18.78 7.56
N HIS A 196 5.35 20.06 7.89
CA HIS A 196 5.57 21.11 6.89
C HIS A 196 6.85 20.86 6.06
N ALA A 197 7.94 20.50 6.73
CA ALA A 197 9.21 20.18 6.08
C ALA A 197 9.05 18.99 5.12
N PHE A 198 8.39 17.93 5.58
CA PHE A 198 8.11 16.78 4.73
C PHE A 198 7.26 17.13 3.50
N ASN A 199 6.14 17.83 3.69
CA ASN A 199 5.23 18.19 2.61
C ASN A 199 5.91 19.06 1.57
N LYS A 200 6.75 20.02 2.00
CA LYS A 200 7.57 20.84 1.11
C LYS A 200 8.49 19.96 0.25
N GLY A 201 9.30 19.10 0.88
CA GLY A 201 10.21 18.20 0.16
C GLY A 201 9.48 17.26 -0.78
N LEU A 202 8.34 16.70 -0.37
CA LEU A 202 7.50 15.84 -1.23
C LEU A 202 6.96 16.60 -2.45
N SER A 203 6.53 17.86 -2.27
CA SER A 203 6.09 18.71 -3.37
C SER A 203 7.21 18.97 -4.37
N GLU A 204 8.43 19.25 -3.89
CA GLU A 204 9.60 19.43 -4.73
C GLU A 204 9.96 18.16 -5.52
N LEU A 205 9.89 16.98 -4.88
CA LEU A 205 10.11 15.68 -5.55
C LEU A 205 9.13 15.45 -6.70
N ARG A 206 7.88 15.83 -6.50
CA ARG A 206 6.85 15.71 -7.54
C ARG A 206 7.07 16.69 -8.68
N ALA A 207 7.44 17.92 -8.35
CA ALA A 207 7.64 18.99 -9.32
C ALA A 207 8.81 18.74 -10.28
N ASP A 208 9.90 18.09 -9.82
CA ASP A 208 11.09 17.87 -10.62
C ASP A 208 11.17 16.45 -11.23
N GLY A 209 10.15 15.63 -11.02
CA GLY A 209 10.07 14.26 -11.57
C GLY A 209 10.87 13.19 -10.81
N THR A 210 11.54 13.54 -9.69
CA THR A 210 12.25 12.56 -8.86
C THR A 210 11.30 11.53 -8.27
N TYR A 211 10.08 11.93 -7.91
CA TYR A 211 9.03 11.02 -7.43
C TYR A 211 8.77 9.92 -8.44
N ASP A 212 8.52 10.27 -9.71
CA ASP A 212 8.25 9.29 -10.79
C ASP A 212 9.47 8.42 -11.10
N ALA A 213 10.67 9.01 -11.02
CA ALA A 213 11.91 8.25 -11.18
C ALA A 213 12.08 7.18 -10.09
N LEU A 214 11.73 7.49 -8.83
CA LEU A 214 11.72 6.52 -7.74
C LEU A 214 10.67 5.41 -7.98
N LEU A 215 9.44 5.76 -8.37
CA LEU A 215 8.43 4.75 -8.70
C LEU A 215 8.93 3.80 -9.79
N LYS A 216 9.55 4.34 -10.83
CA LYS A 216 10.14 3.55 -11.93
C LYS A 216 11.30 2.68 -11.46
N GLU A 217 12.20 3.21 -10.62
CA GLU A 217 13.34 2.45 -10.06
C GLU A 217 12.87 1.19 -9.33
N PHE A 218 11.77 1.29 -8.58
CA PHE A 218 11.22 0.18 -7.80
C PHE A 218 10.20 -0.67 -8.58
N ASN A 219 9.90 -0.34 -9.86
CA ASN A 219 8.84 -0.96 -10.64
C ASN A 219 7.47 -0.96 -9.92
N VAL A 220 7.19 0.09 -9.20
CA VAL A 220 5.92 0.35 -8.54
C VAL A 220 5.27 1.52 -9.26
N TYR A 221 3.99 1.38 -9.60
CA TYR A 221 3.24 2.39 -10.34
C TYR A 221 1.96 2.70 -9.57
N GLU A 222 1.53 3.96 -9.60
CA GLU A 222 0.16 4.34 -9.29
C GLU A 222 -0.70 4.07 -10.54
N TYR A 223 -1.84 3.42 -10.38
CA TYR A 223 -2.74 3.01 -11.47
C TYR A 223 -3.91 3.98 -11.63
#